data_687ddc0e1eb75fe090b458b02af18f52
#
_entry.id   687ddc0e1eb75fe090b458b02af18f52
#
_cell.length_a   1.000
_cell.length_b   1.000
_cell.length_c   1.000
_cell.angle_alpha   90.00
_cell.angle_beta   90.00
_cell.angle_gamma   90.00
#
_symmetry.space_group_name_H-M   'P 1'
#
loop_
_entity.id
_entity.type
_entity.pdbx_description
1 polymer ?
#
loop_
_entity_poly.entity_id
_entity_poly.type
_entity_poly.pdbx_seq_one_letter_code
_entity_poly.pdbx_strand_id
1 'polypeptide(L)'
;TVTATGRLSSSEPNLQNIPVRREEGRHIRELFEPGEGYDLLLSADYSQIELRVLADMSQDENFLRAFRQQEDVHARTAAEVFGVAIDEVNGELRRKAKAVNFGIVYGISDYGLAQDLHIPRAEAKDYIDKYFAKCQGVKSFIDKVVAEAKENGYVLTRYGRRRDLPAIRSSNFNQRSLAERMAMNTPIQGTAAD
;
A
#
# COMPACT_ATOMS: atom_id res chain seq x y z
N THR A 1 2.41 -8.07 20.22
CA THR A 1 1.97 -9.20 19.37
C THR A 1 2.47 -8.99 17.95
N VAL A 2 3.08 -10.01 17.37
CA VAL A 2 3.59 -9.97 16.00
C VAL A 2 2.44 -10.23 15.04
N THR A 3 2.26 -9.35 14.04
CA THR A 3 1.29 -9.57 12.97
C THR A 3 1.83 -10.57 11.93
N ALA A 4 0.97 -11.08 11.04
CA ALA A 4 1.40 -12.01 9.99
C ALA A 4 2.41 -11.39 8.99
N THR A 5 2.49 -10.06 8.91
CA THR A 5 3.44 -9.33 8.07
C THR A 5 4.67 -8.84 8.82
N GLY A 6 4.81 -9.14 10.11
CA GLY A 6 5.94 -8.67 10.93
C GLY A 6 5.78 -7.26 11.52
N ARG A 7 4.72 -6.51 11.16
CA ARG A 7 4.43 -5.23 11.78
C ARG A 7 4.14 -5.38 13.27
N LEU A 8 4.49 -4.39 14.06
CA LEU A 8 4.04 -4.29 15.44
C LEU A 8 2.54 -4.07 15.51
N SER A 9 1.93 -4.50 16.59
CA SER A 9 0.54 -4.18 16.92
C SER A 9 0.43 -3.74 18.36
N SER A 10 -0.50 -2.84 18.65
CA SER A 10 -0.79 -2.33 19.98
C SER A 10 -2.23 -2.65 20.35
N SER A 11 -2.44 -3.08 21.61
CA SER A 11 -3.76 -3.38 22.14
C SER A 11 -3.84 -2.97 23.62
N GLU A 12 -4.99 -2.52 24.05
CA GLU A 12 -5.35 -2.19 25.42
C GLU A 12 -4.44 -1.15 26.10
N PRO A 13 -4.32 0.07 25.58
CA PRO A 13 -5.05 0.65 24.45
C PRO A 13 -4.32 0.48 23.11
N ASN A 14 -5.08 0.54 21.99
CA ASN A 14 -4.48 0.57 20.65
C ASN A 14 -3.98 1.99 20.32
N LEU A 15 -2.74 2.28 20.69
CA LEU A 15 -2.09 3.58 20.47
C LEU A 15 -1.75 3.85 18.99
N GLN A 16 -1.78 2.84 18.12
CA GLN A 16 -1.55 3.01 16.68
C GLN A 16 -2.74 3.63 15.95
N ASN A 17 -3.94 3.61 16.56
CA ASN A 17 -5.17 4.10 15.96
C ASN A 17 -5.61 5.47 16.50
N ILE A 18 -4.73 6.23 17.14
CA ILE A 18 -5.03 7.60 17.55
C ILE A 18 -5.32 8.43 16.30
N PRO A 19 -6.52 9.06 16.19
CA PRO A 19 -6.88 9.82 15.00
C PRO A 19 -5.92 10.99 14.78
N VAL A 20 -5.47 11.20 13.53
CA VAL A 20 -4.55 12.31 13.18
C VAL A 20 -5.26 13.45 12.47
N ARG A 21 -6.43 13.17 11.85
CA ARG A 21 -7.14 14.13 11.00
C ARG A 21 -8.14 14.99 11.77
N ARG A 22 -8.59 14.51 12.93
CA ARG A 22 -9.56 15.20 13.79
C ARG A 22 -8.85 15.97 14.90
N GLU A 23 -9.43 17.07 15.32
CA GLU A 23 -8.89 17.93 16.37
C GLU A 23 -8.71 17.18 17.69
N GLU A 24 -9.71 16.39 18.08
CA GLU A 24 -9.65 15.57 19.30
C GLU A 24 -8.46 14.60 19.28
N GLY A 25 -8.15 14.02 18.12
CA GLY A 25 -6.99 13.13 17.96
C GLY A 25 -5.65 13.85 18.12
N ARG A 26 -5.57 15.12 17.68
CA ARG A 26 -4.38 15.96 17.90
C ARG A 26 -4.18 16.25 19.40
N HIS A 27 -5.24 16.63 20.10
CA HIS A 27 -5.18 16.85 21.54
C HIS A 27 -4.74 15.60 22.32
N ILE A 28 -5.19 14.39 21.90
CA ILE A 28 -4.69 13.14 22.50
C ILE A 28 -3.18 12.99 22.30
N ARG A 29 -2.64 13.39 21.15
CA ARG A 29 -1.19 13.32 20.89
C ARG A 29 -0.37 14.29 21.73
N GLU A 30 -0.93 15.43 22.08
CA GLU A 30 -0.30 16.42 22.97
C GLU A 30 -0.14 15.92 24.41
N LEU A 31 -0.87 14.84 24.79
CA LEU A 31 -0.73 14.22 26.11
C LEU A 31 0.50 13.30 26.23
N PHE A 32 1.19 13.01 25.13
CA PHE A 32 2.41 12.22 25.16
C PHE A 32 3.60 13.11 25.47
N GLU A 33 4.23 12.85 26.60
CA GLU A 33 5.38 13.58 27.10
C GLU A 33 6.64 12.70 27.09
N PRO A 34 7.84 13.29 27.03
CA PRO A 34 9.08 12.55 27.23
C PRO A 34 9.06 11.87 28.62
N GLY A 35 9.64 10.68 28.72
CA GLY A 35 9.81 10.00 29.98
C GLY A 35 10.80 10.75 30.90
N GLU A 36 10.84 10.37 32.17
CA GLU A 36 11.78 10.95 33.14
C GLU A 36 13.23 10.84 32.65
N GLY A 37 13.95 11.95 32.65
CA GLY A 37 15.34 12.04 32.17
C GLY A 37 15.50 12.27 30.68
N TYR A 38 14.41 12.52 29.95
CA TYR A 38 14.43 12.86 28.52
C TYR A 38 13.77 14.20 28.28
N ASP A 39 14.32 14.99 27.36
CA ASP A 39 13.82 16.33 27.02
C ASP A 39 12.85 16.33 25.81
N LEU A 40 12.91 15.31 24.95
CA LEU A 40 12.22 15.29 23.67
C LEU A 40 11.64 13.91 23.33
N LEU A 41 10.51 13.93 22.60
CA LEU A 41 10.03 12.79 21.82
C LEU A 41 10.49 12.92 20.38
N LEU A 42 11.25 11.93 19.88
CA LEU A 42 11.62 11.85 18.47
C LEU A 42 10.61 10.97 17.73
N SER A 43 9.95 11.52 16.71
CA SER A 43 9.12 10.76 15.76
C SER A 43 9.80 10.76 14.41
N ALA A 44 10.15 9.57 13.91
CA ALA A 44 10.73 9.40 12.58
C ALA A 44 9.96 8.33 11.80
N ASP A 45 9.69 8.58 10.53
CA ASP A 45 8.98 7.66 9.64
C ASP A 45 9.67 7.60 8.27
N TYR A 46 9.67 6.43 7.67
CA TYR A 46 10.15 6.24 6.31
C TYR A 46 9.15 6.79 5.29
N SER A 47 9.58 7.76 4.49
CA SER A 47 8.73 8.30 3.44
C SER A 47 8.38 7.24 2.39
N GLN A 48 7.10 6.86 2.32
CA GLN A 48 6.51 5.98 1.29
C GLN A 48 7.23 4.63 1.16
N ILE A 49 7.66 4.02 2.27
CA ILE A 49 8.51 2.82 2.25
C ILE A 49 7.89 1.68 1.45
N GLU A 50 6.60 1.42 1.56
CA GLU A 50 5.93 0.35 0.82
C GLU A 50 5.96 0.57 -0.70
N LEU A 51 5.83 1.82 -1.17
CA LEU A 51 5.95 2.13 -2.60
C LEU A 51 7.40 2.03 -3.08
N ARG A 52 8.39 2.32 -2.23
CA ARG A 52 9.80 2.09 -2.54
C ARG A 52 10.14 0.61 -2.66
N VAL A 53 9.61 -0.20 -1.74
CA VAL A 53 9.72 -1.67 -1.80
C VAL A 53 9.03 -2.20 -3.06
N LEU A 54 7.83 -1.71 -3.38
CA LEU A 54 7.13 -2.07 -4.61
C LEU A 54 7.96 -1.73 -5.85
N ALA A 55 8.55 -0.52 -5.92
CA ALA A 55 9.40 -0.10 -7.03
C ALA A 55 10.62 -1.03 -7.19
N ASP A 56 11.29 -1.37 -6.08
CA ASP A 56 12.44 -2.28 -6.09
C ASP A 56 12.06 -3.71 -6.49
N MET A 57 10.96 -4.24 -5.96
CA MET A 57 10.56 -5.62 -6.26
C MET A 57 9.95 -5.78 -7.66
N SER A 58 9.22 -4.78 -8.15
CA SER A 58 8.59 -4.80 -9.47
C SER A 58 9.52 -4.37 -10.60
N GLN A 59 10.61 -3.66 -10.28
CA GLN A 59 11.51 -3.01 -11.26
C GLN A 59 10.74 -2.13 -12.27
N ASP A 60 9.65 -1.52 -11.81
CA ASP A 60 8.84 -0.64 -12.67
C ASP A 60 9.57 0.67 -12.93
N GLU A 61 9.84 0.95 -14.20
CA GLU A 61 10.65 2.11 -14.62
C GLU A 61 10.01 3.45 -14.21
N ASN A 62 8.70 3.56 -14.21
CA ASN A 62 8.02 4.80 -13.82
C ASN A 62 8.21 5.07 -12.33
N PHE A 63 8.05 4.04 -11.48
CA PHE A 63 8.31 4.16 -10.05
C PHE A 63 9.77 4.41 -9.75
N LEU A 64 10.69 3.65 -10.36
CA LEU A 64 12.12 3.82 -10.15
C LEU A 64 12.59 5.21 -10.56
N ARG A 65 12.12 5.72 -11.70
CA ARG A 65 12.43 7.08 -12.16
C ARG A 65 11.92 8.13 -11.19
N ALA A 66 10.66 8.05 -10.77
CA ALA A 66 10.06 9.00 -9.83
C ALA A 66 10.87 9.08 -8.52
N PHE A 67 11.26 7.94 -7.96
CA PHE A 67 12.07 7.92 -6.73
C PHE A 67 13.50 8.43 -6.93
N ARG A 68 14.16 8.10 -8.04
CA ARG A 68 15.51 8.60 -8.37
C ARG A 68 15.54 10.11 -8.58
N GLN A 69 14.48 10.66 -9.17
CA GLN A 69 14.33 12.09 -9.42
C GLN A 69 13.71 12.85 -8.25
N GLN A 70 13.43 12.17 -7.13
CA GLN A 70 12.78 12.75 -5.95
C GLN A 70 11.43 13.41 -6.26
N GLU A 71 10.73 12.91 -7.28
CA GLU A 71 9.40 13.38 -7.65
C GLU A 71 8.34 12.88 -6.67
N ASP A 72 7.22 13.59 -6.61
CA ASP A 72 6.04 13.10 -5.91
C ASP A 72 5.40 11.96 -6.70
N VAL A 73 5.59 10.72 -6.21
CA VAL A 73 5.08 9.49 -6.84
C VAL A 73 3.57 9.55 -7.06
N HIS A 74 2.81 10.16 -6.13
CA HIS A 74 1.36 10.27 -6.29
C HIS A 74 0.98 11.30 -7.36
N ALA A 75 1.72 12.39 -7.48
CA ALA A 75 1.52 13.36 -8.56
C ALA A 75 1.90 12.77 -9.91
N ARG A 76 3.01 12.02 -9.99
CA ARG A 76 3.41 11.31 -11.20
C ARG A 76 2.33 10.30 -11.63
N THR A 77 1.86 9.46 -10.71
CA THR A 77 0.77 8.51 -10.98
C THR A 77 -0.49 9.23 -11.45
N ALA A 78 -0.83 10.37 -10.84
CA ALA A 78 -1.98 11.17 -11.26
C ALA A 78 -1.85 11.64 -12.71
N ALA A 79 -0.70 12.21 -13.07
CA ALA A 79 -0.43 12.66 -14.43
C ALA A 79 -0.61 11.54 -15.45
N GLU A 80 -0.09 10.35 -15.14
CA GLU A 80 -0.13 9.20 -16.04
C GLU A 80 -1.51 8.54 -16.13
N VAL A 81 -2.22 8.38 -15.00
CA VAL A 81 -3.53 7.72 -14.95
C VAL A 81 -4.63 8.62 -15.51
N PHE A 82 -4.57 9.92 -15.22
CA PHE A 82 -5.58 10.88 -15.68
C PHE A 82 -5.23 11.56 -16.99
N GLY A 83 -4.00 11.36 -17.51
CA GLY A 83 -3.57 11.90 -18.80
C GLY A 83 -3.42 13.43 -18.82
N VAL A 84 -2.97 14.00 -17.70
CA VAL A 84 -2.71 15.44 -17.56
C VAL A 84 -1.22 15.73 -17.40
N ALA A 85 -0.78 16.93 -17.65
CA ALA A 85 0.59 17.34 -17.37
C ALA A 85 0.84 17.37 -15.85
N ILE A 86 2.11 17.16 -15.43
CA ILE A 86 2.45 17.05 -14.00
C ILE A 86 2.14 18.34 -13.22
N ASP A 87 2.28 19.48 -13.85
CA ASP A 87 1.97 20.82 -13.33
C ASP A 87 0.45 21.11 -13.28
N GLU A 88 -0.36 20.35 -13.99
CA GLU A 88 -1.83 20.41 -13.93
C GLU A 88 -2.41 19.51 -12.84
N VAL A 89 -1.59 18.69 -12.17
CA VAL A 89 -2.06 17.80 -11.10
C VAL A 89 -2.44 18.61 -9.87
N ASN A 90 -3.73 18.73 -9.65
CA ASN A 90 -4.26 19.36 -8.44
C ASN A 90 -4.33 18.38 -7.24
N GLY A 91 -4.70 18.91 -6.07
CA GLY A 91 -4.80 18.13 -4.83
C GLY A 91 -5.82 16.98 -4.89
N GLU A 92 -6.88 17.11 -5.68
CA GLU A 92 -7.90 16.07 -5.85
C GLU A 92 -7.36 14.92 -6.69
N LEU A 93 -6.76 15.18 -7.83
CA LEU A 93 -6.14 14.17 -8.70
C LEU A 93 -5.03 13.43 -7.93
N ARG A 94 -4.20 14.18 -7.20
CA ARG A 94 -3.16 13.58 -6.35
C ARG A 94 -3.74 12.68 -5.26
N ARG A 95 -4.86 13.06 -4.62
CA ARG A 95 -5.56 12.26 -3.62
C ARG A 95 -6.13 10.96 -4.23
N LYS A 96 -6.76 11.05 -5.41
CA LYS A 96 -7.26 9.88 -6.16
C LYS A 96 -6.10 8.94 -6.52
N ALA A 97 -5.01 9.44 -7.06
CA ALA A 97 -3.83 8.64 -7.39
C ALA A 97 -3.19 8.00 -6.14
N LYS A 98 -3.17 8.71 -5.01
CA LYS A 98 -2.73 8.13 -3.73
C LYS A 98 -3.58 6.94 -3.33
N ALA A 99 -4.91 7.03 -3.45
CA ALA A 99 -5.81 5.91 -3.16
C ALA A 99 -5.58 4.72 -4.11
N VAL A 100 -5.34 4.98 -5.40
CA VAL A 100 -4.98 3.93 -6.37
C VAL A 100 -3.66 3.28 -6.00
N ASN A 101 -2.59 4.04 -5.75
CA ASN A 101 -1.27 3.51 -5.38
C ASN A 101 -1.33 2.60 -4.15
N PHE A 102 -1.97 3.06 -3.07
CA PHE A 102 -2.13 2.24 -1.87
C PHE A 102 -3.09 1.08 -2.10
N GLY A 103 -4.16 1.33 -2.85
CA GLY A 103 -5.11 0.29 -3.22
C GLY A 103 -4.43 -0.89 -3.90
N ILE A 104 -3.55 -0.63 -4.88
CA ILE A 104 -2.79 -1.67 -5.57
C ILE A 104 -1.88 -2.45 -4.62
N VAL A 105 -1.15 -1.77 -3.73
CA VAL A 105 -0.31 -2.41 -2.70
C VAL A 105 -1.13 -3.35 -1.80
N TYR A 106 -2.37 -2.99 -1.51
CA TYR A 106 -3.26 -3.79 -0.66
C TYR A 106 -4.19 -4.73 -1.44
N GLY A 107 -4.04 -4.82 -2.76
CA GLY A 107 -4.85 -5.68 -3.62
C GLY A 107 -6.32 -5.26 -3.66
N ILE A 108 -6.58 -3.94 -3.72
CA ILE A 108 -7.95 -3.41 -3.77
C ILE A 108 -8.66 -3.83 -5.05
N SER A 109 -9.96 -4.13 -4.93
CA SER A 109 -10.83 -4.35 -6.08
C SER A 109 -11.39 -3.02 -6.62
N ASP A 110 -11.91 -3.05 -7.84
CA ASP A 110 -12.67 -1.93 -8.43
C ASP A 110 -13.83 -1.48 -7.52
N TYR A 111 -14.50 -2.42 -6.86
CA TYR A 111 -15.54 -2.12 -5.88
C TYR A 111 -14.98 -1.39 -4.65
N GLY A 112 -13.88 -1.87 -4.08
CA GLY A 112 -13.25 -1.24 -2.92
C GLY A 112 -12.74 0.17 -3.24
N LEU A 113 -12.10 0.37 -4.38
CA LEU A 113 -11.65 1.69 -4.84
C LEU A 113 -12.81 2.65 -5.09
N ALA A 114 -13.91 2.16 -5.68
CA ALA A 114 -15.12 2.94 -5.89
C ALA A 114 -15.72 3.46 -4.56
N GLN A 115 -15.74 2.62 -3.53
CA GLN A 115 -16.20 3.01 -2.19
C GLN A 115 -15.28 4.04 -1.54
N ASP A 116 -13.95 3.85 -1.62
CA ASP A 116 -12.97 4.74 -1.01
C ASP A 116 -12.96 6.14 -1.65
N LEU A 117 -13.13 6.20 -2.96
CA LEU A 117 -13.15 7.45 -3.73
C LEU A 117 -14.55 8.08 -3.89
N HIS A 118 -15.62 7.37 -3.51
CA HIS A 118 -17.02 7.77 -3.75
C HIS A 118 -17.31 8.03 -5.24
N ILE A 119 -16.85 7.13 -6.12
CA ILE A 119 -17.03 7.19 -7.57
C ILE A 119 -17.77 5.95 -8.10
N PRO A 120 -18.31 5.98 -9.32
CA PRO A 120 -18.86 4.79 -9.96
C PRO A 120 -17.83 3.67 -10.11
N ARG A 121 -18.26 2.42 -9.96
CA ARG A 121 -17.38 1.24 -10.09
C ARG A 121 -16.69 1.16 -11.46
N ALA A 122 -17.38 1.57 -12.53
CA ALA A 122 -16.79 1.61 -13.88
C ALA A 122 -15.61 2.58 -13.96
N GLU A 123 -15.71 3.73 -13.30
CA GLU A 123 -14.63 4.73 -13.22
C GLU A 123 -13.45 4.20 -12.41
N ALA A 124 -13.72 3.56 -11.27
CA ALA A 124 -12.67 2.93 -10.46
C ALA A 124 -11.92 1.83 -11.24
N LYS A 125 -12.66 1.03 -12.02
CA LYS A 125 -12.07 0.03 -12.91
C LYS A 125 -11.18 0.68 -13.97
N ASP A 126 -11.63 1.74 -14.62
CA ASP A 126 -10.85 2.48 -15.61
C ASP A 126 -9.54 3.03 -15.02
N TYR A 127 -9.58 3.53 -13.78
CA TYR A 127 -8.35 4.00 -13.09
C TYR A 127 -7.37 2.84 -12.84
N ILE A 128 -7.84 1.68 -12.42
CA ILE A 128 -7.00 0.49 -12.22
C ILE A 128 -6.41 0.01 -13.55
N ASP A 129 -7.22 -0.05 -14.60
CA ASP A 129 -6.79 -0.49 -15.93
C ASP A 129 -5.73 0.46 -16.50
N LYS A 130 -5.94 1.77 -16.41
CA LYS A 130 -4.96 2.80 -16.81
C LYS A 130 -3.67 2.73 -16.01
N TYR A 131 -3.78 2.53 -14.69
CA TYR A 131 -2.61 2.35 -13.83
C TYR A 131 -1.75 1.18 -14.29
N PHE A 132 -2.34 0.00 -14.49
CA PHE A 132 -1.59 -1.16 -14.94
C PHE A 132 -1.08 -1.06 -16.39
N ALA A 133 -1.76 -0.33 -17.25
CA ALA A 133 -1.25 -0.01 -18.59
C ALA A 133 0.03 0.83 -18.56
N LYS A 134 0.18 1.70 -17.55
CA LYS A 134 1.36 2.56 -17.36
C LYS A 134 2.43 1.91 -16.49
N CYS A 135 2.04 1.17 -15.46
CA CYS A 135 2.93 0.51 -14.51
C CYS A 135 2.99 -1.00 -14.79
N GLN A 136 3.51 -1.37 -15.95
CA GLN A 136 3.55 -2.77 -16.40
C GLN A 136 4.45 -3.65 -15.54
N GLY A 137 5.53 -3.09 -14.98
CA GLY A 137 6.40 -3.79 -14.03
C GLY A 137 5.64 -4.21 -12.78
N VAL A 138 4.82 -3.29 -12.24
CA VAL A 138 3.96 -3.59 -11.09
C VAL A 138 2.95 -4.69 -11.44
N LYS A 139 2.30 -4.61 -12.60
CA LYS A 139 1.36 -5.64 -13.06
C LYS A 139 2.01 -7.02 -13.14
N SER A 140 3.17 -7.10 -13.81
CA SER A 140 3.92 -8.35 -13.97
C SER A 140 4.36 -8.93 -12.63
N PHE A 141 4.81 -8.08 -11.69
CA PHE A 141 5.18 -8.49 -10.34
C PHE A 141 3.98 -9.09 -9.58
N ILE A 142 2.84 -8.43 -9.61
CA ILE A 142 1.62 -8.89 -8.92
C ILE A 142 1.16 -10.22 -9.49
N ASP A 143 1.07 -10.35 -10.82
CA ASP A 143 0.65 -11.57 -11.50
C ASP A 143 1.57 -12.75 -11.14
N LYS A 144 2.89 -12.52 -11.14
CA LYS A 144 3.91 -13.49 -10.74
C LYS A 144 3.72 -13.95 -9.29
N VAL A 145 3.59 -13.01 -8.36
CA VAL A 145 3.43 -13.32 -6.93
C VAL A 145 2.17 -14.15 -6.69
N VAL A 146 1.06 -13.80 -7.34
CA VAL A 146 -0.19 -14.56 -7.19
C VAL A 146 -0.08 -15.96 -7.80
N ALA A 147 0.58 -16.09 -8.96
CA ALA A 147 0.81 -17.39 -9.59
C ALA A 147 1.68 -18.30 -8.72
N GLU A 148 2.82 -17.79 -8.22
CA GLU A 148 3.71 -18.52 -7.31
C GLU A 148 3.01 -18.88 -5.99
N ALA A 149 2.18 -17.99 -5.45
CA ALA A 149 1.39 -18.29 -4.25
C ALA A 149 0.39 -19.43 -4.49
N LYS A 150 -0.24 -19.49 -5.66
CA LYS A 150 -1.14 -20.60 -6.04
C LYS A 150 -0.38 -21.91 -6.20
N GLU A 151 0.84 -21.88 -6.69
CA GLU A 151 1.68 -23.07 -6.85
C GLU A 151 2.23 -23.57 -5.51
N ASN A 152 2.78 -22.66 -4.69
CA ASN A 152 3.50 -23.02 -3.47
C ASN A 152 2.61 -23.10 -2.22
N GLY A 153 1.47 -22.39 -2.20
CA GLY A 153 0.61 -22.26 -1.02
C GLY A 153 1.08 -21.21 -0.01
N TYR A 154 2.14 -20.46 -0.32
CA TYR A 154 2.69 -19.40 0.53
C TYR A 154 3.36 -18.29 -0.29
N VAL A 155 3.70 -17.19 0.38
CA VAL A 155 4.54 -16.11 -0.15
C VAL A 155 5.68 -15.82 0.81
N LEU A 156 6.73 -15.15 0.29
CA LEU A 156 7.92 -14.75 1.05
C LEU A 156 8.12 -13.24 0.96
N THR A 157 8.62 -12.65 2.05
CA THR A 157 9.25 -11.32 1.99
C THR A 157 10.65 -11.41 1.36
N ARG A 158 11.27 -10.27 1.04
CA ARG A 158 12.65 -10.23 0.54
C ARG A 158 13.66 -10.86 1.51
N TYR A 159 13.37 -10.80 2.80
CA TYR A 159 14.22 -11.34 3.86
C TYR A 159 13.83 -12.77 4.29
N GLY A 160 12.92 -13.42 3.55
CA GLY A 160 12.58 -14.83 3.76
C GLY A 160 11.48 -15.09 4.78
N ARG A 161 10.80 -14.06 5.30
CA ARG A 161 9.61 -14.27 6.15
C ARG A 161 8.53 -14.93 5.33
N ARG A 162 8.09 -16.10 5.77
CA ARG A 162 7.06 -16.90 5.11
C ARG A 162 5.67 -16.62 5.68
N ARG A 163 4.70 -16.49 4.78
CA ARG A 163 3.28 -16.48 5.10
C ARG A 163 2.55 -17.55 4.32
N ASP A 164 1.99 -18.52 5.02
CA ASP A 164 1.15 -19.56 4.43
C ASP A 164 -0.23 -19.00 4.06
N LEU A 165 -0.76 -19.46 2.92
CA LEU A 165 -2.01 -19.02 2.33
C LEU A 165 -2.92 -20.22 2.02
N PRO A 166 -3.44 -20.92 3.03
CA PRO A 166 -4.20 -22.16 2.82
C PRO A 166 -5.44 -21.99 1.95
N ALA A 167 -6.03 -20.78 1.94
CA ALA A 167 -7.21 -20.47 1.16
C ALA A 167 -6.92 -20.03 -0.30
N ILE A 168 -5.64 -19.99 -0.74
CA ILE A 168 -5.27 -19.47 -2.08
C ILE A 168 -5.86 -20.32 -3.23
N ARG A 169 -6.14 -21.60 -2.97
CA ARG A 169 -6.76 -22.53 -3.92
C ARG A 169 -8.22 -22.86 -3.57
N SER A 170 -8.85 -22.12 -2.65
CA SER A 170 -10.23 -22.38 -2.23
C SER A 170 -11.20 -22.25 -3.43
N SER A 171 -12.18 -23.16 -3.51
CA SER A 171 -13.31 -23.02 -4.43
C SER A 171 -14.21 -21.85 -4.07
N ASN A 172 -14.24 -21.44 -2.79
CA ASN A 172 -14.97 -20.26 -2.34
C ASN A 172 -14.28 -19.00 -2.86
N PHE A 173 -15.00 -18.23 -3.69
CA PHE A 173 -14.49 -17.01 -4.30
C PHE A 173 -13.99 -15.98 -3.27
N ASN A 174 -14.74 -15.76 -2.19
CA ASN A 174 -14.39 -14.75 -1.18
C ASN A 174 -13.11 -15.12 -0.43
N GLN A 175 -12.96 -16.39 -0.05
CA GLN A 175 -11.76 -16.88 0.63
C GLN A 175 -10.55 -16.81 -0.29
N ARG A 176 -10.69 -17.24 -1.55
CA ARG A 176 -9.62 -17.16 -2.54
C ARG A 176 -9.20 -15.72 -2.82
N SER A 177 -10.15 -14.83 -3.06
CA SER A 177 -9.88 -13.40 -3.31
C SER A 177 -9.19 -12.74 -2.12
N LEU A 178 -9.56 -13.09 -0.88
CA LEU A 178 -8.87 -12.61 0.31
C LEU A 178 -7.41 -13.12 0.35
N ALA A 179 -7.19 -14.40 0.06
CA ALA A 179 -5.85 -14.97 0.03
C ALA A 179 -4.98 -14.37 -1.09
N GLU A 180 -5.54 -14.08 -2.25
CA GLU A 180 -4.85 -13.36 -3.34
C GLU A 180 -4.42 -11.95 -2.91
N ARG A 181 -5.27 -11.19 -2.21
CA ARG A 181 -4.88 -9.89 -1.62
C ARG A 181 -3.77 -10.02 -0.59
N MET A 182 -3.83 -11.04 0.25
CA MET A 182 -2.75 -11.33 1.20
C MET A 182 -1.44 -11.69 0.48
N ALA A 183 -1.51 -12.42 -0.63
CA ALA A 183 -0.35 -12.75 -1.46
C ALA A 183 0.31 -11.49 -2.03
N MET A 184 -0.46 -10.57 -2.58
CA MET A 184 0.05 -9.31 -3.14
C MET A 184 0.68 -8.40 -2.08
N ASN A 185 0.01 -8.26 -0.94
CA ASN A 185 0.43 -7.32 0.11
C ASN A 185 1.64 -7.82 0.91
N THR A 186 1.70 -9.09 1.25
CA THR A 186 2.70 -9.62 2.21
C THR A 186 4.15 -9.39 1.78
N PRO A 187 4.56 -9.63 0.52
CA PRO A 187 5.94 -9.37 0.10
C PRO A 187 6.34 -7.92 0.27
N ILE A 188 5.43 -6.98 0.04
CA ILE A 188 5.69 -5.54 0.13
C ILE A 188 5.68 -5.08 1.58
N GLN A 189 4.58 -5.27 2.28
CA GLN A 189 4.41 -4.82 3.67
C GLN A 189 5.35 -5.55 4.62
N GLY A 190 5.54 -6.85 4.42
CA GLY A 190 6.44 -7.63 5.25
C GLY A 190 7.90 -7.25 5.05
N THR A 191 8.34 -7.02 3.81
CA THR A 191 9.70 -6.53 3.53
C THR A 191 9.95 -5.15 4.16
N ALA A 192 8.93 -4.29 4.16
CA ALA A 192 9.03 -2.98 4.82
C ALA A 192 9.08 -3.08 6.36
N ALA A 193 8.55 -4.16 6.93
CA ALA A 193 8.55 -4.41 8.38
C ALA A 193 9.83 -5.10 8.86
N ASP A 194 10.44 -5.96 8.02
CA ASP A 194 11.67 -6.70 8.29
C ASP A 194 12.92 -5.79 8.28
#